data_8ed12709d11285ae336413d203b14e80
#
_entry.id   8ed12709d11285ae336413d203b14e80
#
_cell.length_a   1.000
_cell.length_b   1.000
_cell.length_c   1.000
_cell.angle_alpha   90.00
_cell.angle_beta   90.00
_cell.angle_gamma   90.00
#
_symmetry.space_group_name_H-M   'P 1'
#
loop_
_entity.id
_entity.type
_entity.pdbx_description
1 polymer ?
#
loop_
_entity_poly.entity_id
_entity_poly.type
_entity_poly.pdbx_seq_one_letter_code
_entity_poly.pdbx_strand_id
1 'polypeptide(L)'
;EVRLLNDMSTWLAEVKQERMQKLLEKFKVPELRDTEGMYAHAALDRMVQAQGWLCPIQADKRVDGAFYSPSADRIVVPLKEQFNIGNTPEEVYRGGMEYYSTMLHEMTHSTMTADRLNREMGGKFGDPKYAKEELVAELTSAMISHSMGFDSKITDNSAAYLDSWIGVLKKEPKFIVSIMADVNKASDLILDHVDKQRLALGEQPYLAKNDPFAPLGADEEVPFKNAAIIKTRSGDYAIRASYDGVELGLKKVTKDTAKTFFQLTDQKDKTAFLNMTARKTYEPELTVMRRSQKVSSGISL
;
A
#
# COMPACT_ATOMS: atom_id res chain seq x y z
N GLU A 1 -34.20 61.82 -30.72
CA GLU A 1 -34.32 61.07 -29.44
C GLU A 1 -34.53 59.56 -29.66
N VAL A 2 -35.46 59.13 -30.51
CA VAL A 2 -35.77 57.70 -30.76
C VAL A 2 -34.56 56.92 -31.32
N ARG A 3 -33.73 57.55 -32.16
CA ARG A 3 -32.53 56.95 -32.73
C ARG A 3 -31.44 56.71 -31.66
N LEU A 4 -31.22 57.63 -30.76
CA LEU A 4 -30.30 57.51 -29.65
C LEU A 4 -30.72 56.40 -28.63
N LEU A 5 -32.01 56.24 -28.39
CA LEU A 5 -32.54 55.19 -27.51
C LEU A 5 -32.40 53.81 -28.14
N ASN A 6 -32.56 53.69 -29.48
CA ASN A 6 -32.31 52.44 -30.21
C ASN A 6 -30.82 52.08 -30.20
N ASP A 7 -29.93 53.06 -30.44
CA ASP A 7 -28.48 52.82 -30.40
C ASP A 7 -27.98 52.42 -29.01
N MET A 8 -28.54 53.05 -27.96
CA MET A 8 -28.26 52.68 -26.55
C MET A 8 -28.77 51.27 -26.21
N SER A 9 -29.96 50.88 -26.68
CA SER A 9 -30.52 49.57 -26.41
C SER A 9 -29.71 48.47 -27.10
N THR A 10 -29.26 48.70 -28.33
CA THR A 10 -28.38 47.80 -29.09
C THR A 10 -27.02 47.67 -28.40
N TRP A 11 -26.40 48.76 -27.99
CA TRP A 11 -25.14 48.76 -27.27
C TRP A 11 -25.25 48.00 -25.93
N LEU A 12 -26.33 48.22 -25.16
CA LEU A 12 -26.58 47.49 -23.90
C LEU A 12 -26.77 45.99 -24.09
N ALA A 13 -27.41 45.59 -25.21
CA ALA A 13 -27.59 44.19 -25.56
C ALA A 13 -26.23 43.51 -25.87
N GLU A 14 -25.39 44.20 -26.67
CA GLU A 14 -24.05 43.72 -27.02
C GLU A 14 -23.15 43.61 -25.79
N VAL A 15 -23.14 44.60 -24.91
CA VAL A 15 -22.37 44.58 -23.65
C VAL A 15 -22.84 43.46 -22.72
N LYS A 16 -24.14 43.21 -22.64
CA LYS A 16 -24.69 42.10 -21.84
C LYS A 16 -24.29 40.73 -22.44
N GLN A 17 -24.32 40.61 -23.76
CA GLN A 17 -23.95 39.40 -24.45
C GLN A 17 -22.44 39.08 -24.30
N GLU A 18 -21.58 40.08 -24.44
CA GLU A 18 -20.14 39.97 -24.21
C GLU A 18 -19.81 39.61 -22.78
N ARG A 19 -20.46 40.22 -21.78
CA ARG A 19 -20.31 39.87 -20.36
C ARG A 19 -20.78 38.41 -20.10
N MET A 20 -21.87 38.00 -20.69
CA MET A 20 -22.40 36.66 -20.56
C MET A 20 -21.43 35.65 -21.18
N GLN A 21 -20.87 35.92 -22.38
CA GLN A 21 -19.86 35.06 -23.00
C GLN A 21 -18.60 34.94 -22.14
N LYS A 22 -18.06 36.06 -21.62
CA LYS A 22 -16.92 36.05 -20.70
C LYS A 22 -17.20 35.25 -19.43
N LEU A 23 -18.43 35.30 -18.90
CA LEU A 23 -18.87 34.49 -17.78
C LEU A 23 -18.92 33.00 -18.14
N LEU A 24 -19.52 32.64 -19.28
CA LEU A 24 -19.59 31.27 -19.76
C LEU A 24 -18.20 30.68 -20.03
N GLU A 25 -17.28 31.45 -20.61
CA GLU A 25 -15.89 31.04 -20.78
C GLU A 25 -15.18 30.82 -19.45
N LYS A 26 -15.40 31.70 -18.47
CA LYS A 26 -14.82 31.57 -17.12
C LYS A 26 -15.32 30.32 -16.39
N PHE A 27 -16.56 29.91 -16.65
CA PHE A 27 -17.17 28.71 -16.04
C PHE A 27 -17.18 27.51 -16.98
N LYS A 28 -16.57 27.63 -18.17
CA LYS A 28 -16.39 26.49 -19.07
C LYS A 28 -15.46 25.48 -18.38
N VAL A 29 -16.02 24.34 -18.06
CA VAL A 29 -15.25 23.23 -17.52
C VAL A 29 -14.29 22.76 -18.61
N PRO A 30 -12.96 22.82 -18.43
CA PRO A 30 -12.00 22.38 -19.45
C PRO A 30 -12.28 20.94 -19.86
N GLU A 31 -12.16 20.66 -21.14
CA GLU A 31 -12.17 19.28 -21.64
C GLU A 31 -10.97 18.53 -21.04
N LEU A 32 -11.21 17.29 -20.60
CA LEU A 32 -10.15 16.43 -20.11
C LEU A 32 -9.40 15.86 -21.31
N ARG A 33 -8.08 15.81 -21.21
CA ARG A 33 -7.24 15.01 -22.12
C ARG A 33 -7.36 13.56 -21.70
N ASP A 34 -7.05 12.64 -22.60
CA ASP A 34 -6.95 11.22 -22.28
C ASP A 34 -5.75 10.91 -21.35
N THR A 35 -5.52 9.65 -21.06
CA THR A 35 -4.40 9.20 -20.21
C THR A 35 -3.20 8.71 -21.01
N GLU A 36 -3.16 8.95 -22.33
CA GLU A 36 -2.05 8.53 -23.17
C GLU A 36 -0.75 9.23 -22.76
N GLY A 37 0.31 8.47 -22.62
CA GLY A 37 1.62 8.96 -22.16
C GLY A 37 1.74 9.21 -20.65
N MET A 38 0.68 9.11 -19.86
CA MET A 38 0.75 9.19 -18.42
C MET A 38 1.38 7.93 -17.83
N TYR A 39 2.09 8.07 -16.70
CA TYR A 39 2.56 6.91 -15.92
C TYR A 39 1.39 5.99 -15.57
N ALA A 40 1.61 4.69 -15.65
CA ALA A 40 0.63 3.67 -15.30
C ALA A 40 1.22 2.64 -14.34
N HIS A 41 0.42 2.21 -13.36
CA HIS A 41 0.80 1.19 -12.39
C HIS A 41 -0.29 0.11 -12.31
N ALA A 42 -0.06 -1.01 -12.98
CA ALA A 42 -1.07 -2.05 -13.22
C ALA A 42 -1.72 -2.59 -11.93
N ALA A 43 -0.93 -2.79 -10.87
CA ALA A 43 -1.47 -3.31 -9.61
C ALA A 43 -2.36 -2.29 -8.87
N LEU A 44 -2.04 -0.99 -8.91
CA LEU A 44 -2.89 0.06 -8.35
C LEU A 44 -4.16 0.25 -9.18
N ASP A 45 -4.07 0.22 -10.51
CA ASP A 45 -5.24 0.27 -11.39
C ASP A 45 -6.18 -0.91 -11.13
N ARG A 46 -5.61 -2.11 -11.01
CA ARG A 46 -6.38 -3.31 -10.66
C ARG A 46 -7.03 -3.19 -9.27
N MET A 47 -6.32 -2.64 -8.29
CA MET A 47 -6.87 -2.42 -6.93
C MET A 47 -8.10 -1.52 -6.97
N VAL A 48 -8.07 -0.43 -7.73
CA VAL A 48 -9.22 0.47 -7.92
C VAL A 48 -10.37 -0.26 -8.62
N GLN A 49 -10.09 -0.96 -9.72
CA GLN A 49 -11.10 -1.67 -10.51
C GLN A 49 -11.79 -2.79 -9.71
N ALA A 50 -11.00 -3.58 -8.99
CA ALA A 50 -11.48 -4.69 -8.17
C ALA A 50 -11.99 -4.27 -6.79
N GLN A 51 -11.90 -2.97 -6.44
CA GLN A 51 -12.17 -2.47 -5.09
C GLN A 51 -11.40 -3.27 -4.01
N GLY A 52 -10.14 -3.59 -4.31
CA GLY A 52 -9.28 -4.48 -3.52
C GLY A 52 -8.61 -3.79 -2.31
N TRP A 53 -9.08 -2.62 -1.91
CA TRP A 53 -8.63 -1.89 -0.73
C TRP A 53 -9.61 -2.06 0.44
N LEU A 54 -9.24 -1.62 1.62
CA LEU A 54 -10.00 -1.75 2.89
C LEU A 54 -11.33 -0.98 2.90
N CYS A 55 -11.44 0.04 2.07
CA CYS A 55 -12.66 0.82 1.87
C CYS A 55 -12.80 1.18 0.38
N PRO A 56 -14.00 1.56 -0.09
CA PRO A 56 -14.21 1.92 -1.49
C PRO A 56 -13.31 3.08 -1.94
N ILE A 57 -12.69 2.93 -3.13
CA ILE A 57 -11.95 4.00 -3.82
C ILE A 57 -12.81 4.47 -4.99
N GLN A 58 -13.31 5.69 -4.89
CA GLN A 58 -14.07 6.35 -5.95
C GLN A 58 -13.13 7.22 -6.80
N ALA A 59 -12.82 6.75 -8.00
CA ALA A 59 -11.95 7.42 -8.98
C ALA A 59 -12.61 7.51 -10.37
N ASP A 60 -13.95 7.47 -10.41
CA ASP A 60 -14.77 7.39 -11.61
C ASP A 60 -15.54 8.69 -11.92
N LYS A 61 -15.30 9.75 -11.13
CA LYS A 61 -16.00 11.03 -11.26
C LYS A 61 -15.03 12.19 -11.22
N ARG A 62 -15.39 13.24 -11.96
CA ARG A 62 -14.70 14.50 -11.88
C ARG A 62 -14.98 15.17 -10.53
N VAL A 63 -13.95 15.47 -9.77
CA VAL A 63 -13.98 16.18 -8.49
C VAL A 63 -12.81 17.15 -8.41
N ASP A 64 -12.92 18.18 -7.55
CA ASP A 64 -11.90 19.24 -7.47
C ASP A 64 -10.71 18.87 -6.57
N GLY A 65 -10.79 17.80 -5.79
CA GLY A 65 -9.71 17.35 -4.92
C GLY A 65 -9.90 15.93 -4.42
N ALA A 66 -8.81 15.33 -3.98
CA ALA A 66 -8.83 14.03 -3.33
C ALA A 66 -9.08 14.20 -1.82
N PHE A 67 -9.72 13.21 -1.22
CA PHE A 67 -9.90 13.12 0.22
C PHE A 67 -10.32 11.72 0.67
N TYR A 68 -9.93 11.36 1.89
CA TYR A 68 -10.56 10.28 2.63
C TYR A 68 -11.68 10.84 3.52
N SER A 69 -12.84 10.22 3.50
CA SER A 69 -13.99 10.56 4.35
C SER A 69 -14.14 9.54 5.48
N PRO A 70 -13.73 9.86 6.73
CA PRO A 70 -13.87 8.91 7.84
C PRO A 70 -15.31 8.52 8.14
N SER A 71 -16.26 9.47 8.01
CA SER A 71 -17.67 9.21 8.29
C SER A 71 -18.35 8.29 7.27
N ALA A 72 -17.87 8.30 6.02
CA ALA A 72 -18.38 7.45 4.95
C ALA A 72 -17.47 6.24 4.68
N ASP A 73 -16.33 6.17 5.34
CA ASP A 73 -15.25 5.20 5.15
C ASP A 73 -14.97 4.96 3.66
N ARG A 74 -14.66 6.02 2.93
CA ARG A 74 -14.35 5.94 1.51
C ARG A 74 -13.29 6.95 1.10
N ILE A 75 -12.55 6.60 0.08
CA ILE A 75 -11.57 7.46 -0.59
C ILE A 75 -12.21 8.02 -1.87
N VAL A 76 -11.99 9.30 -2.12
CA VAL A 76 -12.36 9.97 -3.38
C VAL A 76 -11.08 10.52 -4.00
N VAL A 77 -10.86 10.21 -5.28
CA VAL A 77 -9.71 10.72 -6.04
C VAL A 77 -10.25 11.32 -7.35
N PRO A 78 -9.74 12.47 -7.82
CA PRO A 78 -10.08 12.99 -9.14
C PRO A 78 -9.79 11.97 -10.24
N LEU A 79 -10.50 12.08 -11.36
CA LEU A 79 -10.18 11.28 -12.56
C LEU A 79 -8.70 11.41 -12.92
N LYS A 80 -8.07 10.33 -13.36
CA LYS A 80 -6.66 10.33 -13.76
C LYS A 80 -6.38 11.37 -14.85
N GLU A 81 -7.33 11.57 -15.75
CA GLU A 81 -7.34 12.57 -16.82
C GLU A 81 -7.20 14.01 -16.29
N GLN A 82 -7.67 14.29 -15.07
CA GLN A 82 -7.54 15.63 -14.45
C GLN A 82 -6.09 15.97 -14.07
N PHE A 83 -5.21 14.98 -14.00
CA PHE A 83 -3.78 15.15 -13.78
C PHE A 83 -2.99 15.31 -15.08
N ASN A 84 -3.63 15.13 -16.26
CA ASN A 84 -3.00 15.37 -17.56
C ASN A 84 -3.04 16.85 -17.94
N ILE A 85 -2.33 17.68 -17.19
CA ILE A 85 -2.24 19.14 -17.40
C ILE A 85 -0.91 19.58 -18.01
N GLY A 86 0.02 18.65 -18.21
CA GLY A 86 1.35 18.90 -18.75
C GLY A 86 1.34 19.28 -20.25
N ASN A 87 2.34 20.01 -20.68
CA ASN A 87 2.54 20.41 -22.07
C ASN A 87 3.69 19.66 -22.77
N THR A 88 4.51 18.92 -21.98
CA THR A 88 5.58 18.06 -22.48
C THR A 88 5.31 16.61 -22.12
N PRO A 89 5.89 15.64 -22.85
CA PRO A 89 5.74 14.22 -22.52
C PRO A 89 6.16 13.90 -21.08
N GLU A 90 7.19 14.53 -20.56
CA GLU A 90 7.68 14.37 -19.20
C GLU A 90 6.67 14.87 -18.16
N GLU A 91 6.03 16.01 -18.42
CA GLU A 91 4.98 16.55 -17.56
C GLU A 91 3.73 15.68 -17.58
N VAL A 92 3.33 15.18 -18.76
CA VAL A 92 2.21 14.23 -18.89
C VAL A 92 2.49 12.94 -18.14
N TYR A 93 3.70 12.36 -18.28
CA TYR A 93 4.11 11.18 -17.56
C TYR A 93 4.09 11.40 -16.05
N ARG A 94 4.61 12.55 -15.58
CA ARG A 94 4.59 12.95 -14.19
C ARG A 94 3.18 13.11 -13.63
N GLY A 95 2.22 13.61 -14.42
CA GLY A 95 0.82 13.68 -14.04
C GLY A 95 0.25 12.32 -13.62
N GLY A 96 0.66 11.23 -14.29
CA GLY A 96 0.31 9.88 -13.87
C GLY A 96 0.89 9.49 -12.51
N MET A 97 2.14 9.89 -12.22
CA MET A 97 2.76 9.67 -10.90
C MET A 97 2.03 10.46 -9.80
N GLU A 98 1.66 11.72 -10.08
CA GLU A 98 0.90 12.57 -9.15
C GLU A 98 -0.46 11.98 -8.81
N TYR A 99 -1.16 11.39 -9.79
CA TYR A 99 -2.41 10.67 -9.54
C TYR A 99 -2.24 9.54 -8.52
N TYR A 100 -1.23 8.67 -8.70
CA TYR A 100 -1.02 7.55 -7.78
C TYR A 100 -0.48 8.01 -6.42
N SER A 101 0.41 8.99 -6.36
CA SER A 101 0.90 9.50 -5.07
C SER A 101 -0.24 10.15 -4.26
N THR A 102 -1.15 10.87 -4.93
CA THR A 102 -2.37 11.42 -4.30
C THR A 102 -3.27 10.31 -3.77
N MET A 103 -3.49 9.27 -4.54
CA MET A 103 -4.28 8.11 -4.09
C MET A 103 -3.63 7.41 -2.89
N LEU A 104 -2.32 7.19 -2.89
CA LEU A 104 -1.58 6.58 -1.79
C LEU A 104 -1.63 7.44 -0.52
N HIS A 105 -1.64 8.76 -0.65
CA HIS A 105 -1.83 9.69 0.45
C HIS A 105 -3.20 9.48 1.12
N GLU A 106 -4.28 9.45 0.35
CA GLU A 106 -5.63 9.20 0.86
C GLU A 106 -5.82 7.77 1.40
N MET A 107 -5.18 6.79 0.76
CA MET A 107 -5.12 5.43 1.29
C MET A 107 -4.45 5.40 2.66
N THR A 108 -3.40 6.19 2.88
CA THR A 108 -2.75 6.28 4.19
C THR A 108 -3.69 6.83 5.25
N HIS A 109 -4.41 7.91 4.96
CA HIS A 109 -5.43 8.43 5.87
C HIS A 109 -6.48 7.37 6.21
N SER A 110 -6.92 6.60 5.23
CA SER A 110 -7.91 5.54 5.47
C SER A 110 -7.42 4.46 6.45
N THR A 111 -6.11 4.30 6.63
CA THR A 111 -5.55 3.33 7.58
C THR A 111 -5.64 3.77 9.06
N MET A 112 -6.00 5.04 9.34
CA MET A 112 -5.99 5.58 10.70
C MET A 112 -7.15 5.10 11.58
N THR A 113 -8.22 4.56 11.02
CA THR A 113 -9.44 4.17 11.77
C THR A 113 -9.15 3.17 12.89
N ALA A 114 -10.05 3.13 13.90
CA ALA A 114 -9.85 2.33 15.10
C ALA A 114 -9.77 0.81 14.84
N ASP A 115 -10.45 0.35 13.82
CA ASP A 115 -10.46 -1.04 13.35
C ASP A 115 -9.25 -1.40 12.47
N ARG A 116 -8.39 -0.43 12.14
CA ARG A 116 -7.18 -0.61 11.32
C ARG A 116 -5.93 -0.33 12.14
N LEU A 117 -5.27 0.81 11.92
CA LEU A 117 -4.04 1.14 12.65
C LEU A 117 -4.26 2.03 13.87
N ASN A 118 -5.49 2.45 14.13
CA ASN A 118 -5.93 3.20 15.31
C ASN A 118 -5.03 4.42 15.63
N ARG A 119 -4.81 5.29 14.60
CA ARG A 119 -4.11 6.56 14.80
C ARG A 119 -5.10 7.68 15.12
N GLU A 120 -4.68 8.61 15.97
CA GLU A 120 -5.51 9.76 16.31
C GLU A 120 -5.54 10.78 15.16
N MET A 121 -6.73 11.08 14.66
CA MET A 121 -6.94 12.21 13.76
C MET A 121 -7.18 13.48 14.57
N GLY A 122 -6.46 14.56 14.27
CA GLY A 122 -6.78 15.90 14.75
C GLY A 122 -8.11 16.39 14.17
N GLY A 123 -8.81 17.24 14.94
CA GLY A 123 -10.16 17.66 14.54
C GLY A 123 -10.21 18.74 13.46
N LYS A 124 -9.16 19.54 13.24
CA LYS A 124 -9.17 20.70 12.33
C LYS A 124 -7.78 21.03 11.79
N PHE A 125 -7.74 21.66 10.63
CA PHE A 125 -6.55 22.32 10.09
C PHE A 125 -5.91 23.23 11.16
N GLY A 126 -4.58 23.06 11.40
CA GLY A 126 -3.84 23.77 12.45
C GLY A 126 -3.73 23.03 13.78
N ASP A 127 -4.42 21.90 13.98
CA ASP A 127 -4.26 21.02 15.14
C ASP A 127 -2.93 20.24 15.02
N PRO A 128 -2.10 20.17 16.08
CA PRO A 128 -0.89 19.34 16.08
C PRO A 128 -1.11 17.86 15.73
N LYS A 129 -2.25 17.28 16.11
CA LYS A 129 -2.60 15.90 15.76
C LYS A 129 -2.91 15.76 14.27
N TYR A 130 -3.59 16.74 13.68
CA TYR A 130 -3.82 16.79 12.25
C TYR A 130 -2.50 16.93 11.49
N ALA A 131 -1.63 17.86 11.92
CA ALA A 131 -0.30 18.01 11.31
C ALA A 131 0.56 16.73 11.40
N LYS A 132 0.42 15.96 12.50
CA LYS A 132 1.08 14.66 12.65
C LYS A 132 0.56 13.65 11.61
N GLU A 133 -0.74 13.54 11.45
CA GLU A 133 -1.36 12.60 10.49
C GLU A 133 -1.01 12.94 9.04
N GLU A 134 -0.98 14.24 8.69
CA GLU A 134 -0.50 14.70 7.37
C GLU A 134 0.95 14.28 7.13
N LEU A 135 1.82 14.43 8.14
CA LEU A 135 3.21 14.00 8.02
C LEU A 135 3.33 12.48 7.80
N VAL A 136 2.50 11.68 8.49
CA VAL A 136 2.45 10.23 8.26
C VAL A 136 1.98 9.93 6.84
N ALA A 137 0.94 10.62 6.35
CA ALA A 137 0.41 10.40 5.00
C ALA A 137 1.43 10.75 3.92
N GLU A 138 2.10 11.90 4.05
CA GLU A 138 3.14 12.32 3.10
C GLU A 138 4.34 11.36 3.06
N LEU A 139 4.89 11.03 4.24
CA LEU A 139 6.04 10.13 4.30
C LEU A 139 5.70 8.71 3.83
N THR A 140 4.50 8.21 4.13
CA THR A 140 4.03 6.90 3.65
C THR A 140 3.89 6.90 2.14
N SER A 141 3.20 7.90 1.57
CA SER A 141 3.06 8.04 0.12
C SER A 141 4.43 8.13 -0.57
N ALA A 142 5.36 8.93 -0.03
CA ALA A 142 6.72 9.05 -0.56
C ALA A 142 7.50 7.73 -0.51
N MET A 143 7.46 7.01 0.61
CA MET A 143 8.12 5.71 0.75
C MET A 143 7.58 4.67 -0.23
N ILE A 144 6.26 4.57 -0.33
CA ILE A 144 5.61 3.61 -1.23
C ILE A 144 5.91 3.96 -2.68
N SER A 145 5.75 5.23 -3.07
CA SER A 145 6.05 5.70 -4.43
C SER A 145 7.49 5.39 -4.82
N HIS A 146 8.45 5.67 -3.93
CA HIS A 146 9.86 5.32 -4.16
C HIS A 146 10.07 3.81 -4.32
N SER A 147 9.43 2.99 -3.48
CA SER A 147 9.48 1.51 -3.60
C SER A 147 8.87 1.01 -4.91
N MET A 148 7.93 1.73 -5.48
CA MET A 148 7.29 1.46 -6.77
C MET A 148 8.06 2.05 -7.97
N GLY A 149 9.16 2.76 -7.72
CA GLY A 149 10.03 3.32 -8.75
C GLY A 149 9.56 4.65 -9.34
N PHE A 150 8.73 5.42 -8.64
CA PHE A 150 8.33 6.75 -9.03
C PHE A 150 8.43 7.77 -7.90
N ASP A 151 8.54 9.05 -8.24
CA ASP A 151 8.60 10.14 -7.27
C ASP A 151 7.19 10.59 -6.85
N SER A 152 7.00 10.81 -5.55
CA SER A 152 5.82 11.49 -5.03
C SER A 152 6.03 13.00 -5.02
N LYS A 153 4.93 13.75 -5.18
CA LYS A 153 4.92 15.19 -5.00
C LYS A 153 4.36 15.51 -3.62
N ILE A 154 5.04 16.40 -2.89
CA ILE A 154 4.53 16.95 -1.63
C ILE A 154 3.29 17.79 -1.98
N THR A 155 2.17 17.55 -1.31
CA THR A 155 0.95 18.31 -1.54
C THR A 155 1.07 19.75 -1.05
N ASP A 156 0.33 20.68 -1.65
CA ASP A 156 0.34 22.08 -1.22
C ASP A 156 -0.12 22.23 0.24
N ASN A 157 -1.04 21.38 0.69
CA ASN A 157 -1.48 21.33 2.08
C ASN A 157 -0.34 20.96 3.01
N SER A 158 0.47 19.97 2.65
CA SER A 158 1.61 19.51 3.45
C SER A 158 2.73 20.55 3.49
N ALA A 159 2.94 21.27 2.40
CA ALA A 159 3.89 22.40 2.38
C ALA A 159 3.56 23.45 3.46
N ALA A 160 2.28 23.69 3.73
CA ALA A 160 1.85 24.62 4.78
C ALA A 160 2.22 24.17 6.20
N TYR A 161 2.50 22.88 6.42
CA TYR A 161 2.90 22.32 7.72
C TYR A 161 4.40 22.17 7.91
N LEU A 162 5.22 22.38 6.87
CA LEU A 162 6.67 22.15 6.94
C LEU A 162 7.34 22.89 8.11
N ASP A 163 7.01 24.16 8.32
CA ASP A 163 7.55 24.95 9.42
C ASP A 163 7.12 24.41 10.79
N SER A 164 5.89 23.94 10.91
CA SER A 164 5.36 23.30 12.11
C SER A 164 6.12 22.02 12.42
N TRP A 165 6.31 21.14 11.42
CA TRP A 165 7.05 19.88 11.57
C TRP A 165 8.52 20.12 11.94
N ILE A 166 9.19 21.06 11.27
CA ILE A 166 10.56 21.45 11.59
C ILE A 166 10.65 21.98 13.02
N GLY A 167 9.67 22.78 13.44
CA GLY A 167 9.59 23.32 14.79
C GLY A 167 9.45 22.25 15.87
N VAL A 168 8.64 21.22 15.63
CA VAL A 168 8.49 20.06 16.54
C VAL A 168 9.74 19.21 16.57
N LEU A 169 10.31 18.87 15.41
CA LEU A 169 11.52 18.05 15.30
C LEU A 169 12.74 18.69 15.96
N LYS A 170 12.88 20.02 15.90
CA LYS A 170 13.94 20.76 16.60
C LYS A 170 13.80 20.66 18.12
N LYS A 171 12.57 20.65 18.64
CA LYS A 171 12.30 20.60 20.09
C LYS A 171 12.36 19.16 20.63
N GLU A 172 11.87 18.21 19.85
CA GLU A 172 11.74 16.81 20.24
C GLU A 172 12.19 15.88 19.08
N PRO A 173 13.51 15.66 18.91
CA PRO A 173 14.00 14.82 17.81
C PRO A 173 13.48 13.39 17.82
N LYS A 174 13.11 12.85 19.02
CA LYS A 174 12.51 11.51 19.14
C LYS A 174 11.12 11.39 18.51
N PHE A 175 10.45 12.51 18.23
CA PHE A 175 9.15 12.55 17.55
C PHE A 175 9.21 11.83 16.21
N ILE A 176 10.33 11.97 15.45
CA ILE A 176 10.49 11.28 14.16
C ILE A 176 10.42 9.75 14.30
N VAL A 177 10.90 9.18 15.41
CA VAL A 177 10.85 7.73 15.63
C VAL A 177 9.40 7.23 15.72
N SER A 178 8.54 7.99 16.42
CA SER A 178 7.11 7.63 16.51
C SER A 178 6.40 7.78 15.17
N ILE A 179 6.73 8.82 14.40
CA ILE A 179 6.21 9.02 13.05
C ILE A 179 6.61 7.86 12.14
N MET A 180 7.90 7.49 12.12
CA MET A 180 8.40 6.40 11.28
C MET A 180 7.79 5.05 11.65
N ALA A 181 7.45 4.82 12.91
CA ALA A 181 6.72 3.61 13.31
C ALA A 181 5.31 3.56 12.69
N ASP A 182 4.59 4.68 12.68
CA ASP A 182 3.27 4.80 12.05
C ASP A 182 3.37 4.70 10.51
N VAL A 183 4.38 5.34 9.91
CA VAL A 183 4.69 5.28 8.46
C VAL A 183 4.96 3.84 8.02
N ASN A 184 5.81 3.12 8.74
CA ASN A 184 6.14 1.73 8.40
C ASN A 184 4.90 0.82 8.46
N LYS A 185 4.07 0.95 9.50
CA LYS A 185 2.82 0.16 9.61
C LYS A 185 1.85 0.46 8.47
N ALA A 186 1.68 1.74 8.13
CA ALA A 186 0.80 2.14 7.03
C ALA A 186 1.35 1.67 5.68
N SER A 187 2.65 1.82 5.45
CA SER A 187 3.32 1.33 4.23
C SER A 187 3.18 -0.18 4.08
N ASP A 188 3.44 -0.94 5.14
CA ASP A 188 3.30 -2.39 5.13
C ASP A 188 1.87 -2.83 4.81
N LEU A 189 0.86 -2.17 5.41
CA LEU A 189 -0.55 -2.49 5.18
C LEU A 189 -0.96 -2.20 3.72
N ILE A 190 -0.52 -1.07 3.16
CA ILE A 190 -0.81 -0.70 1.77
C ILE A 190 -0.09 -1.65 0.81
N LEU A 191 1.21 -1.89 1.02
CA LEU A 191 1.99 -2.78 0.17
C LEU A 191 1.50 -4.23 0.22
N ASP A 192 1.00 -4.72 1.35
CA ASP A 192 0.35 -6.04 1.44
C ASP A 192 -0.85 -6.17 0.49
N HIS A 193 -1.65 -5.11 0.34
CA HIS A 193 -2.79 -5.10 -0.58
C HIS A 193 -2.35 -4.92 -2.04
N VAL A 194 -1.34 -4.10 -2.29
CA VAL A 194 -0.74 -3.95 -3.63
C VAL A 194 -0.12 -5.27 -4.08
N ASP A 195 0.60 -5.95 -3.20
CA ASP A 195 1.24 -7.23 -3.50
C ASP A 195 0.23 -8.33 -3.88
N LYS A 196 -0.95 -8.35 -3.26
CA LYS A 196 -2.05 -9.24 -3.68
C LYS A 196 -2.41 -9.00 -5.15
N GLN A 197 -2.47 -7.72 -5.58
CA GLN A 197 -2.78 -7.39 -6.97
C GLN A 197 -1.61 -7.74 -7.91
N ARG A 198 -0.37 -7.51 -7.48
CA ARG A 198 0.83 -7.88 -8.24
C ARG A 198 0.90 -9.38 -8.47
N LEU A 199 0.70 -10.16 -7.43
CA LEU A 199 0.69 -11.63 -7.52
C LEU A 199 -0.43 -12.14 -8.45
N ALA A 200 -1.61 -11.50 -8.43
CA ALA A 200 -2.70 -11.81 -9.35
C ALA A 200 -2.38 -11.44 -10.82
N LEU A 201 -1.46 -10.51 -11.05
CA LEU A 201 -0.91 -10.16 -12.36
C LEU A 201 0.31 -11.00 -12.76
N GLY A 202 0.77 -11.92 -11.89
CA GLY A 202 1.98 -12.70 -12.11
C GLY A 202 3.28 -11.92 -11.87
N GLU A 203 3.20 -10.76 -11.21
CA GLU A 203 4.35 -9.93 -10.87
C GLU A 203 4.94 -10.29 -9.51
N GLN A 204 6.22 -9.97 -9.29
CA GLN A 204 6.88 -10.14 -7.99
C GLN A 204 6.34 -9.12 -6.97
N PRO A 205 6.10 -9.52 -5.71
CA PRO A 205 5.68 -8.60 -4.67
C PRO A 205 6.80 -7.62 -4.29
N TYR A 206 6.43 -6.48 -3.71
CA TYR A 206 7.37 -5.52 -3.15
C TYR A 206 7.93 -5.97 -1.81
N LEU A 207 7.09 -6.58 -0.98
CA LEU A 207 7.48 -7.08 0.34
C LEU A 207 7.96 -8.54 0.24
N ALA A 208 9.19 -8.79 0.67
CA ALA A 208 9.75 -10.14 0.67
C ALA A 208 8.90 -11.16 1.44
N LYS A 209 8.21 -10.72 2.50
CA LYS A 209 7.27 -11.58 3.27
C LYS A 209 6.08 -12.08 2.43
N ASN A 210 5.74 -11.39 1.34
CA ASN A 210 4.65 -11.72 0.43
C ASN A 210 5.13 -12.53 -0.77
N ASP A 211 6.45 -12.67 -0.95
CA ASP A 211 7.00 -13.50 -2.03
C ASP A 211 6.67 -14.98 -1.77
N PRO A 212 5.82 -15.61 -2.63
CA PRO A 212 5.51 -17.02 -2.49
C PRO A 212 6.72 -17.93 -2.75
N PHE A 213 7.81 -17.37 -3.29
CA PHE A 213 9.03 -18.09 -3.60
C PHE A 213 10.18 -17.78 -2.65
N ALA A 214 9.98 -16.81 -1.72
CA ALA A 214 11.01 -16.50 -0.75
C ALA A 214 11.31 -17.71 0.14
N PRO A 215 12.58 -17.99 0.42
CA PRO A 215 12.94 -18.97 1.43
C PRO A 215 12.36 -18.55 2.79
N LEU A 216 12.08 -19.52 3.64
CA LEU A 216 11.65 -19.26 5.01
C LEU A 216 12.67 -18.37 5.73
N GLY A 217 12.22 -17.24 6.28
CA GLY A 217 13.06 -16.35 7.08
C GLY A 217 13.70 -17.09 8.27
N ALA A 218 14.92 -16.72 8.68
CA ALA A 218 15.63 -17.44 9.72
C ALA A 218 14.85 -17.54 11.03
N ASP A 219 14.05 -16.51 11.36
CA ASP A 219 13.30 -16.38 12.61
C ASP A 219 11.81 -16.77 12.49
N GLU A 220 11.37 -17.24 11.33
CA GLU A 220 9.97 -17.60 11.12
C GLU A 220 9.65 -18.93 11.81
N GLU A 221 8.76 -18.93 12.81
CA GLU A 221 8.29 -20.13 13.45
C GLU A 221 7.45 -20.98 12.49
N VAL A 222 7.87 -22.24 12.30
CA VAL A 222 7.11 -23.24 11.55
C VAL A 222 6.43 -24.17 12.55
N PRO A 223 5.10 -24.16 12.65
CA PRO A 223 4.39 -24.97 13.63
C PRO A 223 4.32 -26.44 13.17
N PHE A 224 5.42 -27.17 13.27
CA PHE A 224 5.41 -28.60 13.01
C PHE A 224 4.63 -29.35 14.09
N LYS A 225 3.82 -30.30 13.64
CA LYS A 225 3.18 -31.27 14.52
C LYS A 225 3.83 -32.66 14.30
N ASN A 226 3.78 -33.49 15.31
CA ASN A 226 4.28 -34.88 15.28
C ASN A 226 5.75 -35.00 14.84
N ALA A 227 6.56 -33.97 15.05
CA ALA A 227 7.99 -34.03 14.76
C ALA A 227 8.69 -35.07 15.62
N ALA A 228 9.43 -35.98 15.03
CA ALA A 228 10.17 -37.01 15.74
C ALA A 228 11.37 -37.51 14.91
N ILE A 229 12.50 -37.74 15.59
CA ILE A 229 13.64 -38.51 15.02
C ILE A 229 13.49 -39.96 15.43
N ILE A 230 13.46 -40.83 14.44
CA ILE A 230 13.28 -42.29 14.59
C ILE A 230 14.44 -43.07 13.99
N LYS A 231 14.68 -44.27 14.50
CA LYS A 231 15.59 -45.20 13.90
C LYS A 231 14.81 -46.08 12.91
N THR A 232 15.27 -46.16 11.69
CA THR A 232 14.62 -46.92 10.63
C THR A 232 14.99 -48.42 10.75
N ARG A 233 14.27 -49.30 10.06
CA ARG A 233 14.58 -50.74 10.01
C ARG A 233 15.97 -51.04 9.43
N SER A 234 16.49 -50.17 8.57
CA SER A 234 17.84 -50.25 8.02
C SER A 234 18.94 -49.83 9.00
N GLY A 235 18.58 -49.35 10.20
CA GLY A 235 19.54 -48.87 11.18
C GLY A 235 19.94 -47.40 11.03
N ASP A 236 19.45 -46.72 9.99
CA ASP A 236 19.63 -45.28 9.78
C ASP A 236 18.70 -44.46 10.67
N TYR A 237 18.94 -43.16 10.76
CA TYR A 237 18.06 -42.24 11.44
C TYR A 237 17.31 -41.37 10.44
N ALA A 238 16.04 -41.13 10.71
CA ALA A 238 15.19 -40.25 9.89
C ALA A 238 14.31 -39.35 10.77
N ILE A 239 13.97 -38.18 10.27
CA ILE A 239 12.99 -37.31 10.85
C ILE A 239 11.65 -37.46 10.13
N ARG A 240 10.56 -37.38 10.86
CA ARG A 240 9.20 -37.16 10.37
C ARG A 240 8.62 -35.93 11.01
N ALA A 241 7.71 -35.28 10.33
CA ALA A 241 6.93 -34.19 10.84
C ALA A 241 5.64 -34.02 10.02
N SER A 242 4.66 -33.30 10.52
CA SER A 242 3.53 -32.81 9.73
C SER A 242 3.47 -31.29 9.81
N TYR A 243 3.02 -30.68 8.73
CA TYR A 243 2.82 -29.25 8.60
C TYR A 243 1.46 -29.01 7.95
N ASP A 244 0.64 -28.17 8.56
CA ASP A 244 -0.72 -27.82 8.09
C ASP A 244 -1.59 -29.06 7.74
N GLY A 245 -1.54 -30.07 8.61
CA GLY A 245 -2.29 -31.31 8.44
C GLY A 245 -1.73 -32.29 7.42
N VAL A 246 -0.64 -31.94 6.73
CA VAL A 246 0.02 -32.80 5.73
C VAL A 246 1.24 -33.49 6.35
N GLU A 247 1.31 -34.81 6.25
CA GLU A 247 2.49 -35.60 6.64
C GLU A 247 3.63 -35.37 5.64
N LEU A 248 4.76 -34.85 6.14
CA LEU A 248 5.98 -34.67 5.38
C LEU A 248 6.76 -35.99 5.44
N GLY A 249 6.97 -36.66 4.34
CA GLY A 249 7.59 -37.99 4.28
C GLY A 249 8.90 -38.14 5.10
N LEU A 250 9.31 -39.34 5.39
CA LEU A 250 10.54 -39.62 6.13
C LEU A 250 11.79 -39.14 5.37
N LYS A 251 12.61 -38.33 6.04
CA LYS A 251 13.90 -37.88 5.49
C LYS A 251 15.06 -38.26 6.39
N LYS A 252 16.16 -38.76 5.79
CA LYS A 252 17.37 -39.12 6.53
C LYS A 252 17.96 -37.93 7.27
N VAL A 253 18.39 -38.17 8.50
CA VAL A 253 19.21 -37.25 9.29
C VAL A 253 20.53 -37.90 9.60
N THR A 254 21.55 -37.09 9.91
CA THR A 254 22.88 -37.65 10.22
C THR A 254 22.87 -38.37 11.56
N LYS A 255 23.81 -39.30 11.76
CA LYS A 255 23.98 -39.95 13.06
C LYS A 255 24.29 -38.98 14.18
N ASP A 256 25.02 -37.91 13.88
CA ASP A 256 25.36 -36.87 14.87
C ASP A 256 24.12 -36.06 15.26
N THR A 257 23.27 -35.70 14.34
CA THR A 257 21.97 -35.05 14.60
C THR A 257 21.10 -35.92 15.52
N ALA A 258 21.00 -37.20 15.23
CA ALA A 258 20.25 -38.15 16.05
C ALA A 258 20.87 -38.30 17.44
N LYS A 259 22.19 -38.42 17.54
CA LYS A 259 22.93 -38.54 18.81
C LYS A 259 22.67 -37.28 19.67
N THR A 260 22.79 -36.07 19.10
CA THR A 260 22.52 -34.83 19.81
C THR A 260 21.09 -34.80 20.36
N PHE A 261 20.09 -35.16 19.54
CA PHE A 261 18.70 -35.23 19.98
C PHE A 261 18.47 -36.19 21.15
N PHE A 262 19.04 -37.41 21.08
CA PHE A 262 18.85 -38.40 22.15
C PHE A 262 19.62 -38.10 23.42
N GLN A 263 20.62 -37.24 23.37
CA GLN A 263 21.35 -36.73 24.57
C GLN A 263 20.59 -35.61 25.30
N LEU A 264 19.65 -34.91 24.66
CA LEU A 264 18.82 -33.89 25.28
C LEU A 264 17.90 -34.58 26.34
N THR A 265 17.84 -33.99 27.51
CA THR A 265 17.00 -34.48 28.61
C THR A 265 15.75 -33.63 28.80
N ASP A 266 15.85 -32.32 28.59
CA ASP A 266 14.74 -31.38 28.72
C ASP A 266 13.78 -31.46 27.50
N GLN A 267 12.47 -31.48 27.81
CA GLN A 267 11.43 -31.62 26.78
C GLN A 267 11.33 -30.37 25.89
N LYS A 268 11.59 -29.19 26.45
CA LYS A 268 11.54 -27.93 25.71
C LYS A 268 12.70 -27.87 24.71
N ASP A 269 13.91 -28.28 25.15
CA ASP A 269 15.08 -28.35 24.28
C ASP A 269 14.91 -29.39 23.16
N LYS A 270 14.31 -30.56 23.49
CA LYS A 270 13.94 -31.56 22.46
C LYS A 270 12.99 -31.01 21.42
N THR A 271 11.96 -30.31 21.85
CA THR A 271 10.97 -29.71 20.94
C THR A 271 11.61 -28.64 20.04
N ALA A 272 12.42 -27.76 20.62
CA ALA A 272 13.15 -26.74 19.87
C ALA A 272 14.10 -27.36 18.84
N PHE A 273 14.86 -28.39 19.23
CA PHE A 273 15.78 -29.11 18.36
C PHE A 273 15.05 -29.82 17.21
N LEU A 274 13.91 -30.47 17.50
CA LEU A 274 13.08 -31.11 16.49
C LEU A 274 12.54 -30.10 15.48
N ASN A 275 12.01 -28.97 15.93
CA ASN A 275 11.50 -27.93 15.06
C ASN A 275 12.59 -27.35 14.16
N MET A 276 13.76 -27.04 14.72
CA MET A 276 14.90 -26.55 13.94
C MET A 276 15.37 -27.59 12.90
N THR A 277 15.46 -28.86 13.31
CA THR A 277 15.90 -29.95 12.42
C THR A 277 14.86 -30.21 11.33
N ALA A 278 13.57 -30.26 11.66
CA ALA A 278 12.48 -30.43 10.72
C ALA A 278 12.46 -29.27 9.71
N ARG A 279 12.57 -28.05 10.18
CA ARG A 279 12.62 -26.87 9.33
C ARG A 279 13.73 -26.96 8.28
N LYS A 280 14.96 -27.20 8.71
CA LYS A 280 16.11 -27.36 7.80
C LYS A 280 15.93 -28.51 6.81
N THR A 281 15.32 -29.61 7.26
CA THR A 281 15.18 -30.81 6.46
C THR A 281 14.07 -30.74 5.42
N TYR A 282 12.97 -30.04 5.74
CA TYR A 282 11.77 -29.92 4.90
C TYR A 282 11.62 -28.56 4.22
N GLU A 283 12.63 -27.69 4.28
CA GLU A 283 12.59 -26.35 3.68
C GLU A 283 12.09 -26.33 2.22
N PRO A 284 12.52 -27.24 1.33
CA PRO A 284 12.02 -27.27 -0.05
C PRO A 284 10.52 -27.56 -0.14
N GLU A 285 10.01 -28.52 0.64
CA GLU A 285 8.59 -28.89 0.67
C GLU A 285 7.74 -27.78 1.26
N LEU A 286 8.20 -27.16 2.35
CA LEU A 286 7.53 -26.04 2.99
C LEU A 286 7.41 -24.85 2.03
N THR A 287 8.45 -24.58 1.27
CA THR A 287 8.44 -23.53 0.24
C THR A 287 7.36 -23.80 -0.81
N VAL A 288 7.25 -25.05 -1.29
CA VAL A 288 6.22 -25.43 -2.26
C VAL A 288 4.81 -25.35 -1.67
N MET A 289 4.62 -25.83 -0.44
CA MET A 289 3.31 -25.80 0.23
C MET A 289 2.83 -24.38 0.49
N ARG A 290 3.69 -23.51 0.98
CA ARG A 290 3.39 -22.08 1.20
C ARG A 290 3.06 -21.38 -0.12
N ARG A 291 3.77 -21.72 -1.19
CA ARG A 291 3.48 -21.24 -2.54
C ARG A 291 2.05 -21.56 -2.96
N SER A 292 1.63 -22.82 -2.78
CA SER A 292 0.27 -23.27 -3.13
C SER A 292 -0.81 -22.59 -2.30
N GLN A 293 -0.57 -22.38 -1.00
CA GLN A 293 -1.51 -21.69 -0.11
C GLN A 293 -1.66 -20.20 -0.46
N LYS A 294 -0.55 -19.49 -0.72
CA LYS A 294 -0.59 -18.06 -1.09
C LYS A 294 -1.25 -17.83 -2.45
N VAL A 295 -1.03 -18.74 -3.42
CA VAL A 295 -1.68 -18.68 -4.73
C VAL A 295 -3.19 -18.95 -4.59
N SER A 296 -3.60 -19.92 -3.80
CA SER A 296 -5.02 -20.22 -3.57
C SER A 296 -5.75 -19.11 -2.79
N SER A 297 -5.09 -18.44 -1.85
CA SER A 297 -5.64 -17.29 -1.13
C SER A 297 -5.72 -16.02 -1.99
N GLY A 298 -4.89 -15.88 -3.03
CA GLY A 298 -4.93 -14.78 -4.00
C GLY A 298 -5.96 -14.95 -5.13
N ILE A 299 -6.45 -16.17 -5.35
CA ILE A 299 -7.48 -16.49 -6.35
C ILE A 299 -8.92 -16.41 -5.77
N SER A 300 -9.05 -16.30 -4.45
CA SER A 300 -10.33 -16.22 -3.75
C SER A 300 -10.80 -14.76 -3.54
N LEU A 301 -10.84 -13.99 -4.65
CA LEU A 301 -11.45 -12.65 -4.68
C LEU A 301 -12.23 -12.47 -5.98
#